data_9e697492a218c43c135d3977fdc1be5b
#
_entry.id   9e697492a218c43c135d3977fdc1be5b
#
_cell.length_a   1.000
_cell.length_b   1.000
_cell.length_c   1.000
_cell.angle_alpha   90.00
_cell.angle_beta   90.00
_cell.angle_gamma   90.00
#
_symmetry.space_group_name_H-M   'P 1'
#
loop_
_entity.id
_entity.type
_entity.pdbx_description
1 polymer ?
#
loop_
_entity_poly.entity_id
_entity_poly.type
_entity_poly.pdbx_seq_one_letter_code
_entity_poly.pdbx_strand_id
1 'polypeptide(L)'
;MPTLHIEHAITDLDTWLCAFGLFADARKNAGVVTQRVRQPVDDVKYIVVDLEFETVQAAEAFKEFLETVVWQSGDLSPGLGGVPTARVLEDVGPTG
;
A
#
# COMPACT_ATOMS: atom_id res chain seq x y z
N MET A 1 8.38 -10.84 -9.49
CA MET A 1 7.06 -10.20 -9.49
C MET A 1 7.20 -8.76 -9.05
N PRO A 2 6.56 -7.81 -9.74
CA PRO A 2 6.65 -6.42 -9.33
C PRO A 2 5.94 -6.19 -8.00
N THR A 3 6.44 -5.21 -7.26
CA THR A 3 5.93 -4.84 -5.94
C THR A 3 5.48 -3.39 -5.97
N LEU A 4 4.26 -3.13 -5.52
CA LEU A 4 3.83 -1.77 -5.22
C LEU A 4 4.24 -1.47 -3.79
N HIS A 5 5.21 -0.58 -3.65
CA HIS A 5 5.75 -0.16 -2.35
C HIS A 5 5.12 1.15 -1.94
N ILE A 6 4.49 1.16 -0.77
CA ILE A 6 3.76 2.31 -0.25
C ILE A 6 4.29 2.61 1.15
N GLU A 7 4.53 3.88 1.44
CA GLU A 7 4.84 4.27 2.81
C GLU A 7 4.32 5.66 3.11
N HIS A 8 3.88 5.85 4.35
CA HIS A 8 3.39 7.14 4.82
C HIS A 8 3.23 7.15 6.34
N ALA A 9 3.13 8.35 6.90
CA ALA A 9 2.75 8.51 8.30
C ALA A 9 1.27 8.14 8.48
N ILE A 10 0.92 7.72 9.68
CA ILE A 10 -0.47 7.43 10.06
C ILE A 10 -0.80 8.17 11.36
N THR A 11 -2.07 8.42 11.60
CA THR A 11 -2.51 9.07 12.83
C THR A 11 -2.67 8.08 13.97
N ASP A 12 -3.13 6.85 13.64
CA ASP A 12 -3.40 5.80 14.60
C ASP A 12 -3.38 4.45 13.88
N LEU A 13 -2.65 3.48 14.43
CA LEU A 13 -2.49 2.18 13.80
C LEU A 13 -3.80 1.42 13.68
N ASP A 14 -4.59 1.38 14.75
CA ASP A 14 -5.85 0.63 14.74
C ASP A 14 -6.82 1.18 13.70
N THR A 15 -6.92 2.51 13.60
CA THR A 15 -7.75 3.17 12.59
C THR A 15 -7.27 2.82 11.18
N TRP A 16 -5.97 2.87 10.97
CA TRP A 16 -5.39 2.55 9.66
C TRP A 16 -5.60 1.07 9.29
N LEU A 17 -5.37 0.16 10.24
CA LEU A 17 -5.57 -1.27 9.99
C LEU A 17 -7.03 -1.60 9.66
N CYS A 18 -7.96 -0.93 10.32
CA CYS A 18 -9.38 -1.09 10.03
C CYS A 18 -9.69 -0.66 8.59
N ALA A 19 -9.19 0.52 8.18
CA ALA A 19 -9.37 1.02 6.83
C ALA A 19 -8.69 0.08 5.81
N PHE A 20 -7.50 -0.39 6.11
CA PHE A 20 -6.77 -1.32 5.24
C PHE A 20 -7.59 -2.61 5.03
N GLY A 21 -8.21 -3.12 6.09
CA GLY A 21 -9.05 -4.31 6.02
C GLY A 21 -10.28 -4.14 5.13
N LEU A 22 -10.86 -2.93 5.08
CA LEU A 22 -12.03 -2.66 4.23
C LEU A 22 -11.72 -2.81 2.75
N PHE A 23 -10.46 -2.69 2.35
CA PHE A 23 -10.03 -2.83 0.94
C PHE A 23 -9.46 -4.20 0.61
N ALA A 24 -9.66 -5.20 1.48
CA ALA A 24 -9.14 -6.55 1.25
C ALA A 24 -9.65 -7.13 -0.08
N ASP A 25 -10.95 -7.00 -0.36
CA ASP A 25 -11.52 -7.49 -1.61
C ASP A 25 -11.02 -6.70 -2.81
N ALA A 26 -10.85 -5.39 -2.67
CA ALA A 26 -10.31 -4.55 -3.73
C ALA A 26 -8.88 -4.98 -4.09
N ARG A 27 -8.05 -5.27 -3.09
CA ARG A 27 -6.70 -5.78 -3.33
C ARG A 27 -6.72 -7.12 -4.05
N LYS A 28 -7.56 -8.04 -3.60
CA LYS A 28 -7.69 -9.35 -4.23
C LYS A 28 -8.15 -9.23 -5.67
N ASN A 29 -9.16 -8.41 -5.93
CA ASN A 29 -9.70 -8.21 -7.27
C ASN A 29 -8.70 -7.50 -8.19
N ALA A 30 -7.83 -6.69 -7.64
CA ALA A 30 -6.78 -6.01 -8.40
C ALA A 30 -5.61 -6.92 -8.77
N GLY A 31 -5.55 -8.12 -8.18
CA GLY A 31 -4.52 -9.10 -8.50
C GLY A 31 -3.34 -9.12 -7.53
N VAL A 32 -3.51 -8.63 -6.31
CA VAL A 32 -2.47 -8.73 -5.28
C VAL A 32 -2.27 -10.20 -4.92
N VAL A 33 -1.04 -10.67 -5.11
CA VAL A 33 -0.66 -12.07 -4.85
C VAL A 33 -0.27 -12.25 -3.38
N THR A 34 0.61 -11.37 -2.88
CA THR A 34 1.02 -11.36 -1.49
C THR A 34 1.07 -9.94 -0.98
N GLN A 35 0.97 -9.78 0.33
CA GLN A 35 1.07 -8.47 0.95
C GLN A 35 1.89 -8.55 2.22
N ARG A 36 2.57 -7.46 2.53
CA ARG A 36 3.34 -7.33 3.76
C ARG A 36 3.13 -5.92 4.31
N VAL A 37 2.76 -5.86 5.58
CA VAL A 37 2.56 -4.59 6.29
C VAL A 37 3.57 -4.55 7.42
N ARG A 38 4.38 -3.50 7.45
CA ARG A 38 5.43 -3.35 8.46
C ARG A 38 5.46 -1.94 8.99
N GLN A 39 6.06 -1.80 10.17
CA GLN A 39 6.33 -0.49 10.76
C GLN A 39 7.82 -0.40 11.09
N PRO A 40 8.40 0.81 11.05
CA PRO A 40 9.71 1.01 11.65
C PRO A 40 9.63 0.67 13.13
N VAL A 41 10.68 0.03 13.65
CA VAL A 41 10.69 -0.40 15.06
C VAL A 41 10.68 0.80 16.03
N ASP A 42 11.04 1.97 15.55
CA ASP A 42 11.14 3.19 16.33
C ASP A 42 10.05 4.23 16.02
N ASP A 43 9.05 3.89 15.19
CA ASP A 43 8.00 4.83 14.84
C ASP A 43 6.67 4.09 14.65
N VAL A 44 5.80 4.17 15.66
CA VAL A 44 4.48 3.51 15.63
C VAL A 44 3.43 4.31 14.84
N LYS A 45 3.81 5.50 14.34
CA LYS A 45 2.92 6.35 13.52
C LYS A 45 3.37 6.41 12.06
N TYR A 46 4.02 5.36 11.62
CA TYR A 46 4.45 5.20 10.23
C TYR A 46 4.14 3.79 9.75
N ILE A 47 3.85 3.64 8.47
CA ILE A 47 3.50 2.34 7.91
C ILE A 47 4.21 2.13 6.57
N VAL A 48 4.61 0.90 6.33
CA VAL A 48 5.22 0.46 5.08
C VAL A 48 4.45 -0.74 4.56
N VAL A 49 3.95 -0.65 3.34
CA VAL A 49 3.14 -1.71 2.73
C VAL A 49 3.78 -2.13 1.42
N ASP A 50 3.95 -3.43 1.25
CA ASP A 50 4.41 -4.01 -0.02
C ASP A 50 3.35 -4.96 -0.54
N LEU A 51 2.89 -4.71 -1.76
CA LEU A 51 1.88 -5.52 -2.44
C LEU A 51 2.49 -6.08 -3.71
N GLU A 52 2.55 -7.41 -3.82
CA GLU A 52 3.11 -8.05 -5.00
C GLU A 52 2.02 -8.37 -6.02
N PHE A 53 2.33 -8.11 -7.28
CA PHE A 53 1.44 -8.36 -8.42
C PHE A 53 2.16 -9.24 -9.44
N GLU A 54 1.40 -9.90 -10.31
CA GLU A 54 2.01 -10.69 -11.38
C GLU A 54 2.55 -9.82 -12.51
N THR A 55 1.96 -8.65 -12.74
CA THR A 55 2.36 -7.75 -13.83
C THR A 55 2.55 -6.32 -13.33
N VAL A 56 3.40 -5.58 -14.06
CA VAL A 56 3.59 -4.14 -13.81
C VAL A 56 2.29 -3.38 -14.05
N GLN A 57 1.53 -3.74 -15.08
CA GLN A 57 0.27 -3.07 -15.40
C GLN A 57 -0.72 -3.16 -14.23
N ALA A 58 -0.83 -4.34 -13.59
CA ALA A 58 -1.72 -4.50 -12.45
C ALA A 58 -1.28 -3.63 -11.27
N ALA A 59 0.03 -3.58 -11.00
CA ALA A 59 0.59 -2.75 -9.94
C ALA A 59 0.35 -1.26 -10.20
N GLU A 60 0.60 -0.82 -11.44
CA GLU A 60 0.37 0.58 -11.84
C GLU A 60 -1.10 0.98 -11.75
N ALA A 61 -2.00 0.08 -12.16
CA ALA A 61 -3.44 0.34 -12.09
C ALA A 61 -3.89 0.51 -10.63
N PHE A 62 -3.38 -0.31 -9.73
CA PHE A 62 -3.74 -0.20 -8.32
C PHE A 62 -3.14 1.06 -7.68
N LYS A 63 -1.92 1.42 -8.06
CA LYS A 63 -1.29 2.66 -7.62
C LYS A 63 -2.14 3.87 -8.04
N GLU A 64 -2.61 3.90 -9.28
CA GLU A 64 -3.48 4.96 -9.77
C GLU A 64 -4.79 5.03 -9.00
N PHE A 65 -5.39 3.88 -8.72
CA PHE A 65 -6.62 3.80 -7.92
C PHE A 65 -6.41 4.42 -6.53
N LEU A 66 -5.30 4.08 -5.87
CA LEU A 66 -5.00 4.67 -4.57
C LEU A 66 -4.82 6.19 -4.65
N GLU A 67 -4.07 6.66 -5.64
CA GLU A 67 -3.73 8.08 -5.78
C GLU A 67 -4.93 8.94 -6.19
N THR A 68 -5.81 8.41 -7.02
CA THR A 68 -6.94 9.20 -7.56
C THR A 68 -8.23 9.03 -6.80
N VAL A 69 -8.41 7.93 -6.08
CA VAL A 69 -9.66 7.62 -5.38
C VAL A 69 -9.46 7.55 -3.86
N VAL A 70 -8.64 6.63 -3.40
CA VAL A 70 -8.54 6.33 -1.97
C VAL A 70 -7.91 7.48 -1.19
N TRP A 71 -6.77 7.97 -1.63
CA TRP A 71 -6.02 9.00 -0.91
C TRP A 71 -6.58 10.40 -1.11
N GLN A 72 -7.47 10.59 -2.06
CA GLN A 72 -8.17 11.86 -2.26
C GLN A 72 -9.40 12.00 -1.37
N SER A 73 -9.82 10.91 -0.72
CA SER A 73 -11.01 10.89 0.13
C SER A 73 -10.63 10.58 1.57
N GLY A 74 -10.93 11.51 2.48
CA GLY A 74 -10.74 11.28 3.91
C GLY A 74 -11.59 10.14 4.46
N ASP A 75 -12.75 9.90 3.85
CA ASP A 75 -13.63 8.79 4.26
C ASP A 75 -13.08 7.43 3.87
N LEU A 76 -12.36 7.35 2.74
CA LEU A 76 -11.75 6.12 2.25
C LEU A 76 -10.37 5.87 2.82
N SER A 77 -9.72 6.89 3.37
CA SER A 77 -8.39 6.78 3.93
C SER A 77 -8.28 7.36 5.34
N PRO A 78 -9.11 6.89 6.28
CA PRO A 78 -8.98 7.33 7.67
C PRO A 78 -7.65 6.81 8.24
N GLY A 79 -7.06 7.57 9.13
CA GLY A 79 -5.78 7.22 9.70
C GLY A 79 -4.57 7.66 8.89
N LEU A 80 -4.79 8.26 7.71
CA LEU A 80 -3.69 8.79 6.88
C LEU A 80 -3.13 10.05 7.55
N GLY A 81 -1.87 10.01 7.95
CA GLY A 81 -1.23 11.09 8.71
C GLY A 81 -0.31 11.98 7.91
N GLY A 82 -0.11 11.70 6.62
CA GLY A 82 0.78 12.46 5.76
C GLY A 82 0.57 12.10 4.31
N VAL A 83 1.40 12.67 3.44
CA VAL A 83 1.32 12.40 2.00
C VAL A 83 1.93 11.03 1.72
N PRO A 84 1.15 10.08 1.17
CA PRO A 84 1.69 8.77 0.84
C PRO A 84 2.66 8.84 -0.34
N THR A 85 3.68 7.98 -0.29
CA THR A 85 4.55 7.72 -1.42
C THR A 85 4.30 6.30 -1.92
N ALA A 86 4.23 6.15 -3.24
CA ALA A 86 4.01 4.86 -3.87
C ALA A 86 4.93 4.71 -5.07
N ARG A 87 5.55 3.53 -5.19
CA ARG A 87 6.42 3.20 -6.30
C ARG A 87 6.20 1.76 -6.71
N VAL A 88 6.24 1.51 -8.01
CA VAL A 88 6.26 0.15 -8.51
C VAL A 88 7.71 -0.25 -8.69
N LEU A 89 8.08 -1.35 -8.03
CA LEU A 89 9.45 -1.87 -8.02
C LEU A 89 9.51 -3.19 -8.76
N GLU A 90 10.59 -3.41 -9.50
CA GLU A 90 10.86 -4.69 -10.13
C GLU A 90 12.17 -5.26 -9.60
N ASP A 91 12.27 -6.58 -9.58
CA ASP A 91 13.51 -7.23 -9.24
C ASP A 91 14.50 -7.02 -10.38
N VAL A 92 15.73 -6.63 -10.05
CA VAL A 92 16.78 -6.40 -11.04
C VAL A 92 18.00 -7.25 -10.68
N GLY A 93 18.36 -8.13 -11.59
CA GLY A 93 19.52 -8.97 -11.40
C GLY A 93 19.33 -10.09 -10.40
N PRO A 94 20.34 -10.89 -10.22
CA PRO A 94 20.30 -12.01 -9.30
C PRO A 94 20.24 -11.50 -7.86
N THR A 95 19.33 -12.07 -7.09
CA THR A 95 19.21 -11.79 -5.66
C THR A 95 19.89 -12.90 -4.90
N GLY A 96 20.74 -12.56 -4.03
CA GLY A 96 21.41 -13.52 -3.16
C GLY A 96 22.77 -13.92 -3.63
#